data_ea98db53e47fc12886c64d1abce56aaa
#
_entry.id   ea98db53e47fc12886c64d1abce56aaa
#
_cell.length_a   1.000
_cell.length_b   1.000
_cell.length_c   1.000
_cell.angle_alpha   90.00
_cell.angle_beta   90.00
_cell.angle_gamma   90.00
#
_symmetry.space_group_name_H-M   'P 1'
#
loop_
_entity.id
_entity.type
_entity.pdbx_description
1 polymer ?
#
loop_
_entity_poly.entity_id
_entity_poly.type
_entity_poly.pdbx_seq_one_letter_code
_entity_poly.pdbx_strand_id
1 'polypeptide(L)'
;MKIISNKNNLIKFIYREKNLGFVPTMGSFHLGHLSLIKKCISQCGKTVVSIFVNKPQFNRKKDYKKYPHDIKKDINKIKNLKVDYLYLPNLKQIYPKGINKDIQISSFKKKLCGKYRPGHFEAVADVIDRFINIIKPKKIYLGKKDMQQLKIIEHFVKKNHIKTKVVGCKTIREKNGMAYSSRNTLLSHDEKIIASKIYKLLVKNKKKLISKYISLNQIKNKISKLGVKKIDYINILDINKLIKPYQKNNNYKIFIAYYLRSTR
;
A
#
# COMPACT_ATOMS: atom_id res chain seq x y z
N MET A 1 2.28 12.72 20.89
CA MET A 1 1.53 12.73 19.60
C MET A 1 0.45 13.81 19.64
N LYS A 2 0.50 14.77 18.71
CA LYS A 2 -0.59 15.76 18.50
C LYS A 2 -1.55 15.22 17.45
N ILE A 3 -2.87 15.24 17.75
CA ILE A 3 -3.93 14.84 16.79
C ILE A 3 -4.44 16.12 16.13
N ILE A 4 -4.41 16.15 14.80
CA ILE A 4 -4.69 17.36 14.02
C ILE A 4 -5.67 17.00 12.91
N SER A 5 -6.82 17.66 12.87
CA SER A 5 -7.84 17.51 11.82
C SER A 5 -7.82 18.65 10.80
N ASN A 6 -7.26 19.81 11.16
CA ASN A 6 -7.21 20.98 10.29
C ASN A 6 -5.87 21.08 9.54
N LYS A 7 -5.93 21.27 8.21
CA LYS A 7 -4.77 21.39 7.33
C LYS A 7 -3.85 22.56 7.71
N ASN A 8 -4.41 23.74 7.98
CA ASN A 8 -3.62 24.94 8.27
C ASN A 8 -2.89 24.78 9.61
N ASN A 9 -3.53 24.16 10.60
CA ASN A 9 -2.90 23.87 11.87
C ASN A 9 -1.75 22.88 11.71
N LEU A 10 -1.92 21.82 10.88
CA LEU A 10 -0.81 20.92 10.58
C LEU A 10 0.37 21.70 9.98
N ILE A 11 0.12 22.51 8.95
CA ILE A 11 1.16 23.31 8.28
C ILE A 11 1.89 24.20 9.29
N LYS A 12 1.19 24.88 10.20
CA LYS A 12 1.79 25.70 11.27
C LYS A 12 2.73 24.90 12.16
N PHE A 13 2.39 23.65 12.49
CA PHE A 13 3.23 22.83 13.35
C PHE A 13 4.47 22.27 12.66
N ILE A 14 4.40 22.01 11.34
CA ILE A 14 5.47 21.32 10.60
C ILE A 14 6.33 22.25 9.75
N TYR A 15 6.01 23.53 9.60
CA TYR A 15 6.66 24.40 8.61
C TYR A 15 8.18 24.56 8.81
N ARG A 16 8.67 24.47 10.06
CA ARG A 16 10.11 24.55 10.42
C ARG A 16 10.82 23.19 10.39
N GLU A 17 10.11 22.08 10.16
CA GLU A 17 10.64 20.72 10.28
C GLU A 17 11.40 20.32 9.02
N LYS A 18 12.73 20.32 9.08
CA LYS A 18 13.59 20.00 7.92
C LYS A 18 13.71 18.49 7.62
N ASN A 19 13.52 17.61 8.62
CA ASN A 19 13.66 16.16 8.48
C ASN A 19 12.35 15.43 8.80
N LEU A 20 11.31 15.76 8.05
CA LEU A 20 9.96 15.24 8.26
C LEU A 20 9.75 13.93 7.50
N GLY A 21 9.28 12.90 8.21
CA GLY A 21 8.84 11.64 7.63
C GLY A 21 7.31 11.54 7.57
N PHE A 22 6.79 10.86 6.55
CA PHE A 22 5.35 10.70 6.35
C PHE A 22 4.96 9.25 6.10
N VAL A 23 3.92 8.80 6.80
CA VAL A 23 3.31 7.47 6.63
C VAL A 23 1.83 7.65 6.28
N PRO A 24 1.45 7.59 4.98
CA PRO A 24 0.06 7.65 4.56
C PRO A 24 -0.65 6.33 4.87
N THR A 25 -1.82 6.42 5.51
CA THR A 25 -2.65 5.25 5.79
C THR A 25 -4.14 5.56 5.60
N MET A 26 -4.94 4.50 5.49
CA MET A 26 -6.40 4.57 5.52
C MET A 26 -6.97 4.11 6.87
N GLY A 27 -6.14 3.98 7.91
CA GLY A 27 -6.53 3.44 9.21
C GLY A 27 -6.60 1.91 9.26
N SER A 28 -7.29 1.39 10.26
CA SER A 28 -7.34 -0.04 10.60
C SER A 28 -5.92 -0.61 10.79
N PHE A 29 -5.17 0.00 11.72
CA PHE A 29 -3.76 -0.32 11.94
C PHE A 29 -3.53 -1.77 12.33
N HIS A 30 -2.51 -2.35 11.74
CA HIS A 30 -1.98 -3.69 12.01
C HIS A 30 -0.44 -3.64 12.04
N LEU A 31 0.21 -4.72 12.42
CA LEU A 31 1.68 -4.78 12.58
C LEU A 31 2.44 -4.31 11.32
N GLY A 32 1.87 -4.51 10.12
CA GLY A 32 2.43 -3.96 8.88
C GLY A 32 2.50 -2.43 8.91
N HIS A 33 1.44 -1.72 9.30
CA HIS A 33 1.44 -0.26 9.45
C HIS A 33 2.38 0.19 10.56
N LEU A 34 2.37 -0.50 11.71
CA LEU A 34 3.25 -0.16 12.83
C LEU A 34 4.73 -0.28 12.44
N SER A 35 5.09 -1.22 11.57
CA SER A 35 6.47 -1.36 11.06
C SER A 35 6.90 -0.18 10.18
N LEU A 36 5.98 0.39 9.37
CA LEU A 36 6.24 1.60 8.59
C LEU A 36 6.47 2.79 9.52
N ILE A 37 5.61 2.95 10.54
CA ILE A 37 5.67 4.04 11.51
C ILE A 37 6.99 3.96 12.29
N LYS A 38 7.33 2.80 12.85
CA LYS A 38 8.60 2.58 13.57
C LYS A 38 9.81 2.90 12.70
N LYS A 39 9.80 2.49 11.42
CA LYS A 39 10.88 2.81 10.49
C LYS A 39 10.94 4.30 10.16
N CYS A 40 9.81 4.99 10.06
CA CYS A 40 9.76 6.44 9.88
C CYS A 40 10.41 7.14 11.08
N ILE A 41 9.98 6.80 12.30
CA ILE A 41 10.50 7.36 13.55
C ILE A 41 12.01 7.17 13.66
N SER A 42 12.56 5.99 13.29
CA SER A 42 14.00 5.72 13.37
C SER A 42 14.85 6.45 12.32
N GLN A 43 14.23 7.06 11.29
CA GLN A 43 14.95 7.64 10.16
C GLN A 43 14.66 9.14 9.92
N CYS A 44 13.75 9.72 10.70
CA CYS A 44 13.33 11.12 10.55
C CYS A 44 13.28 11.80 11.91
N GLY A 45 13.48 13.12 11.92
CA GLY A 45 13.44 13.93 13.16
C GLY A 45 12.01 14.06 13.69
N LYS A 46 11.02 14.20 12.78
CA LYS A 46 9.60 14.23 13.10
C LYS A 46 8.81 13.33 12.18
N THR A 47 7.72 12.75 12.71
CA THR A 47 6.87 11.79 12.00
C THR A 47 5.43 12.27 11.93
N VAL A 48 4.90 12.37 10.70
CA VAL A 48 3.48 12.53 10.43
C VAL A 48 2.90 11.19 10.00
N VAL A 49 1.80 10.79 10.62
CA VAL A 49 0.98 9.66 10.17
C VAL A 49 -0.38 10.22 9.78
N SER A 50 -0.93 9.83 8.62
CA SER A 50 -2.30 10.19 8.28
C SER A 50 -3.24 8.99 8.38
N ILE A 51 -4.50 9.27 8.77
CA ILE A 51 -5.62 8.35 8.58
C ILE A 51 -6.63 9.05 7.67
N PHE A 52 -6.71 8.60 6.41
CA PHE A 52 -7.64 9.15 5.43
C PHE A 52 -8.13 8.06 4.48
N VAL A 53 -9.41 7.70 4.61
CA VAL A 53 -10.03 6.72 3.70
C VAL A 53 -10.34 7.39 2.37
N ASN A 54 -9.44 7.22 1.42
CA ASN A 54 -9.49 7.88 0.11
C ASN A 54 -10.56 7.25 -0.81
N LYS A 55 -11.78 7.82 -0.81
CA LYS A 55 -12.92 7.32 -1.58
C LYS A 55 -12.62 7.15 -3.09
N PRO A 56 -11.93 8.06 -3.80
CA PRO A 56 -11.65 7.92 -5.24
C PRO A 56 -10.89 6.66 -5.65
N GLN A 57 -10.07 6.07 -4.77
CA GLN A 57 -9.31 4.86 -5.11
C GLN A 57 -10.11 3.55 -5.03
N PHE A 58 -11.39 3.60 -4.62
CA PHE A 58 -12.26 2.42 -4.53
C PHE A 58 -13.11 2.28 -5.80
N ASN A 59 -12.91 1.17 -6.53
CA ASN A 59 -13.70 0.89 -7.75
C ASN A 59 -15.13 0.41 -7.44
N ARG A 60 -15.39 -0.06 -6.23
CA ARG A 60 -16.70 -0.58 -5.79
C ARG A 60 -17.17 0.17 -4.56
N LYS A 61 -18.37 0.75 -4.61
CA LYS A 61 -19.02 1.41 -3.46
C LYS A 61 -19.09 0.49 -2.24
N LYS A 62 -19.35 -0.82 -2.47
CA LYS A 62 -19.42 -1.85 -1.41
C LYS A 62 -18.09 -2.04 -0.67
N ASP A 63 -16.94 -2.02 -1.39
CA ASP A 63 -15.59 -2.13 -0.77
C ASP A 63 -15.27 -0.89 0.08
N TYR A 64 -15.65 0.29 -0.39
CA TYR A 64 -15.53 1.53 0.39
C TYR A 64 -16.38 1.50 1.66
N LYS A 65 -17.67 1.13 1.56
CA LYS A 65 -18.58 1.07 2.72
C LYS A 65 -18.15 0.03 3.76
N LYS A 66 -17.57 -1.09 3.32
CA LYS A 66 -17.10 -2.17 4.19
C LYS A 66 -15.64 -2.02 4.65
N TYR A 67 -14.96 -0.94 4.23
CA TYR A 67 -13.57 -0.75 4.62
C TYR A 67 -13.49 -0.52 6.14
N PRO A 68 -12.70 -1.33 6.88
CA PRO A 68 -12.64 -1.23 8.33
C PRO A 68 -12.05 0.13 8.74
N HIS A 69 -12.74 0.85 9.62
CA HIS A 69 -12.25 2.09 10.19
C HIS A 69 -12.76 2.22 11.63
N ASP A 70 -11.83 2.47 12.54
CA ASP A 70 -12.09 2.74 13.95
C ASP A 70 -10.95 3.63 14.45
N ILE A 71 -11.19 4.93 14.42
CA ILE A 71 -10.19 5.94 14.74
C ILE A 71 -9.72 5.80 16.19
N LYS A 72 -10.61 5.54 17.14
CA LYS A 72 -10.26 5.38 18.55
C LYS A 72 -9.31 4.21 18.76
N LYS A 73 -9.60 3.07 18.13
CA LYS A 73 -8.75 1.87 18.17
C LYS A 73 -7.41 2.10 17.49
N ASP A 74 -7.38 2.85 16.39
CA ASP A 74 -6.15 3.20 15.70
C ASP A 74 -5.27 4.13 16.54
N ILE A 75 -5.84 5.17 17.15
CA ILE A 75 -5.13 6.04 18.09
C ILE A 75 -4.51 5.24 19.22
N ASN A 76 -5.28 4.33 19.84
CA ASN A 76 -4.78 3.48 20.93
C ASN A 76 -3.59 2.61 20.52
N LYS A 77 -3.57 2.10 19.27
CA LYS A 77 -2.46 1.29 18.76
C LYS A 77 -1.16 2.04 18.58
N ILE A 78 -1.20 3.36 18.35
CA ILE A 78 -0.01 4.16 18.08
C ILE A 78 0.32 5.18 19.19
N LYS A 79 -0.54 5.35 20.22
CA LYS A 79 -0.31 6.31 21.30
C LYS A 79 1.03 6.13 22.02
N ASN A 80 1.49 4.88 22.17
CA ASN A 80 2.76 4.54 22.80
C ASN A 80 3.95 4.56 21.84
N LEU A 81 3.73 4.84 20.54
CA LEU A 81 4.80 5.10 19.59
C LEU A 81 5.15 6.59 19.62
N LYS A 82 6.40 6.91 19.40
CA LYS A 82 6.89 8.32 19.35
C LYS A 82 6.47 9.01 18.04
N VAL A 83 5.17 8.93 17.67
CA VAL A 83 4.59 9.68 16.54
C VAL A 83 4.39 11.13 16.99
N ASP A 84 4.88 12.10 16.22
CA ASP A 84 4.72 13.51 16.57
C ASP A 84 3.34 14.01 16.21
N TYR A 85 2.87 13.73 14.98
CA TYR A 85 1.62 14.26 14.44
C TYR A 85 0.76 13.15 13.82
N LEU A 86 -0.48 13.03 14.28
CA LEU A 86 -1.51 12.21 13.63
C LEU A 86 -2.47 13.16 12.90
N TYR A 87 -2.47 13.08 11.57
CA TYR A 87 -3.31 13.92 10.71
C TYR A 87 -4.57 13.19 10.26
N LEU A 88 -5.71 13.75 10.60
CA LEU A 88 -7.05 13.23 10.32
C LEU A 88 -7.83 14.20 9.41
N PRO A 89 -7.44 14.38 8.13
CA PRO A 89 -8.13 15.32 7.25
C PRO A 89 -9.51 14.84 6.83
N ASN A 90 -10.36 15.79 6.47
CA ASN A 90 -11.60 15.51 5.75
C ASN A 90 -11.40 15.60 4.22
N LEU A 91 -12.43 15.20 3.47
CA LEU A 91 -12.38 15.18 2.01
C LEU A 91 -12.15 16.58 1.40
N LYS A 92 -12.81 17.61 1.93
CA LYS A 92 -12.69 19.00 1.42
C LYS A 92 -11.28 19.56 1.57
N GLN A 93 -10.56 19.18 2.63
CA GLN A 93 -9.17 19.61 2.85
C GLN A 93 -8.19 18.97 1.86
N ILE A 94 -8.41 17.71 1.49
CA ILE A 94 -7.56 16.99 0.53
C ILE A 94 -7.97 17.33 -0.91
N TYR A 95 -9.26 17.45 -1.19
CA TYR A 95 -9.81 17.67 -2.53
C TYR A 95 -10.65 18.97 -2.60
N PRO A 96 -10.09 20.15 -2.34
CA PRO A 96 -10.86 21.40 -2.34
C PRO A 96 -11.48 21.74 -3.70
N LYS A 97 -10.82 21.33 -4.79
CA LYS A 97 -11.27 21.50 -6.19
C LYS A 97 -11.62 20.18 -6.87
N GLY A 98 -11.95 19.12 -6.09
CA GLY A 98 -12.19 17.78 -6.60
C GLY A 98 -10.91 17.00 -6.96
N ILE A 99 -11.07 15.84 -7.60
CA ILE A 99 -9.97 14.97 -8.04
C ILE A 99 -9.22 15.57 -9.22
N ASN A 100 -7.90 15.33 -9.28
CA ASN A 100 -7.10 15.68 -10.46
C ASN A 100 -7.25 14.58 -11.52
N LYS A 101 -7.91 14.87 -12.64
CA LYS A 101 -8.11 13.93 -13.75
C LYS A 101 -6.89 13.80 -14.66
N ASP A 102 -5.98 14.78 -14.62
CA ASP A 102 -4.83 14.89 -15.53
C ASP A 102 -3.55 14.30 -14.95
N ILE A 103 -3.66 13.59 -13.82
CA ILE A 103 -2.48 13.03 -13.16
C ILE A 103 -1.80 11.94 -14.02
N GLN A 104 -0.56 12.21 -14.38
CA GLN A 104 0.24 11.36 -15.26
C GLN A 104 1.05 10.34 -14.46
N ILE A 105 0.78 9.05 -14.65
CA ILE A 105 1.54 7.94 -14.03
C ILE A 105 2.04 6.96 -15.10
N SER A 106 2.96 6.07 -14.71
CA SER A 106 3.56 5.10 -15.62
C SER A 106 2.54 4.15 -16.26
N SER A 107 2.82 3.66 -17.47
CA SER A 107 2.01 2.66 -18.18
C SER A 107 1.86 1.35 -17.40
N PHE A 108 2.68 1.11 -16.38
CA PHE A 108 2.55 -0.03 -15.47
C PHE A 108 1.18 -0.07 -14.77
N LYS A 109 0.47 1.06 -14.67
CA LYS A 109 -0.93 1.14 -14.22
C LYS A 109 -1.89 0.22 -14.98
N LYS A 110 -1.60 -0.10 -16.26
CA LYS A 110 -2.44 -0.96 -17.11
C LYS A 110 -2.23 -2.48 -16.87
N LYS A 111 -1.22 -2.86 -16.06
CA LYS A 111 -0.88 -4.25 -15.75
C LYS A 111 -1.39 -4.67 -14.37
N LEU A 112 -1.37 -5.97 -14.06
CA LEU A 112 -1.69 -6.54 -12.74
C LEU A 112 -2.98 -5.96 -12.13
N CYS A 113 -2.91 -5.40 -10.91
CA CYS A 113 -4.05 -4.76 -10.23
C CYS A 113 -4.73 -3.69 -11.07
N GLY A 114 -3.97 -2.90 -11.82
CA GLY A 114 -4.52 -1.81 -12.61
C GLY A 114 -5.45 -2.27 -13.73
N LYS A 115 -5.20 -3.44 -14.33
CA LYS A 115 -6.12 -4.06 -15.31
C LYS A 115 -7.51 -4.33 -14.70
N TYR A 116 -7.56 -4.68 -13.41
CA TYR A 116 -8.80 -5.04 -12.69
C TYR A 116 -9.38 -3.90 -11.85
N ARG A 117 -8.66 -2.79 -11.78
CA ARG A 117 -9.02 -1.61 -10.98
C ARG A 117 -8.72 -0.33 -11.76
N PRO A 118 -9.46 -0.05 -12.84
CA PRO A 118 -9.25 1.18 -13.63
C PRO A 118 -9.39 2.44 -12.76
N GLY A 119 -8.50 3.43 -12.95
CA GLY A 119 -8.48 4.68 -12.17
C GLY A 119 -7.90 4.57 -10.76
N HIS A 120 -7.65 3.36 -10.25
CA HIS A 120 -7.18 3.16 -8.87
C HIS A 120 -5.82 3.82 -8.60
N PHE A 121 -4.85 3.62 -9.47
CA PHE A 121 -3.49 4.12 -9.26
C PHE A 121 -3.38 5.62 -9.54
N GLU A 122 -4.21 6.14 -10.41
CA GLU A 122 -4.38 7.58 -10.62
C GLU A 122 -4.87 8.24 -9.32
N ALA A 123 -5.92 7.68 -8.72
CA ALA A 123 -6.45 8.20 -7.46
C ALA A 123 -5.48 8.04 -6.27
N VAL A 124 -4.64 6.99 -6.28
CA VAL A 124 -3.57 6.85 -5.28
C VAL A 124 -2.46 7.88 -5.50
N ALA A 125 -2.06 8.12 -6.74
CA ALA A 125 -1.05 9.13 -7.04
C ALA A 125 -1.55 10.54 -6.71
N ASP A 126 -2.81 10.87 -7.02
CA ASP A 126 -3.42 12.15 -6.70
C ASP A 126 -3.44 12.42 -5.19
N VAL A 127 -3.91 11.46 -4.37
CA VAL A 127 -3.92 11.66 -2.92
C VAL A 127 -2.51 11.77 -2.33
N ILE A 128 -1.56 11.00 -2.83
CA ILE A 128 -0.15 11.06 -2.38
C ILE A 128 0.48 12.40 -2.76
N ASP A 129 0.24 12.89 -3.98
CA ASP A 129 0.72 14.19 -4.42
C ASP A 129 0.20 15.32 -3.52
N ARG A 130 -1.12 15.32 -3.23
CA ARG A 130 -1.73 16.28 -2.32
C ARG A 130 -1.14 16.24 -0.93
N PHE A 131 -0.92 15.06 -0.37
CA PHE A 131 -0.24 14.94 0.92
C PHE A 131 1.19 15.44 0.87
N ILE A 132 1.94 15.14 -0.20
CA ILE A 132 3.30 15.65 -0.36
C ILE A 132 3.30 17.18 -0.42
N ASN A 133 2.37 17.80 -1.14
CA ASN A 133 2.24 19.25 -1.24
C ASN A 133 1.83 19.93 0.08
N ILE A 134 1.03 19.26 0.91
CA ILE A 134 0.62 19.76 2.24
C ILE A 134 1.74 19.59 3.26
N ILE A 135 2.37 18.41 3.31
CA ILE A 135 3.28 18.00 4.38
C ILE A 135 4.74 18.32 4.04
N LYS A 136 5.09 18.31 2.76
CA LYS A 136 6.45 18.50 2.22
C LYS A 136 7.48 17.58 2.91
N PRO A 137 7.22 16.27 3.02
CA PRO A 137 8.07 15.37 3.77
C PRO A 137 9.39 15.11 3.04
N LYS A 138 10.49 14.94 3.78
CA LYS A 138 11.78 14.47 3.23
C LYS A 138 11.67 13.01 2.76
N LYS A 139 10.89 12.19 3.49
CA LYS A 139 10.69 10.77 3.17
C LYS A 139 9.23 10.37 3.34
N ILE A 140 8.72 9.55 2.41
CA ILE A 140 7.42 8.88 2.50
C ILE A 140 7.62 7.36 2.57
N TYR A 141 6.92 6.68 3.49
CA TYR A 141 7.10 5.25 3.76
C TYR A 141 5.92 4.44 3.25
N LEU A 142 6.17 3.51 2.32
CA LEU A 142 5.17 2.68 1.67
C LEU A 142 5.52 1.19 1.80
N GLY A 143 4.51 0.33 1.92
CA GLY A 143 4.69 -1.11 2.06
C GLY A 143 5.02 -1.81 0.73
N LYS A 144 6.06 -2.66 0.70
CA LYS A 144 6.37 -3.56 -0.44
C LYS A 144 5.30 -4.63 -0.68
N LYS A 145 4.32 -4.79 0.21
CA LYS A 145 3.14 -5.64 -0.02
C LYS A 145 2.38 -5.17 -1.26
N ASP A 146 2.19 -3.88 -1.42
CA ASP A 146 1.51 -3.26 -2.54
C ASP A 146 2.56 -2.76 -3.57
N MET A 147 3.41 -3.71 -4.04
CA MET A 147 4.61 -3.43 -4.85
C MET A 147 4.30 -2.63 -6.12
N GLN A 148 3.18 -2.90 -6.79
CA GLN A 148 2.78 -2.14 -7.97
C GLN A 148 2.53 -0.68 -7.62
N GLN A 149 1.81 -0.41 -6.53
CA GLN A 149 1.60 0.94 -6.01
C GLN A 149 2.92 1.63 -5.68
N LEU A 150 3.79 0.94 -4.94
CA LEU A 150 5.12 1.47 -4.59
C LEU A 150 5.90 1.90 -5.83
N LYS A 151 5.97 1.04 -6.86
CA LYS A 151 6.71 1.33 -8.10
C LYS A 151 6.10 2.47 -8.91
N ILE A 152 4.78 2.57 -8.94
CA ILE A 152 4.08 3.68 -9.60
C ILE A 152 4.40 5.01 -8.88
N ILE A 153 4.36 5.04 -7.54
CA ILE A 153 4.66 6.25 -6.77
C ILE A 153 6.16 6.60 -6.84
N GLU A 154 7.08 5.62 -6.81
CA GLU A 154 8.51 5.87 -7.05
C GLU A 154 8.74 6.56 -8.40
N HIS A 155 8.09 6.05 -9.45
CA HIS A 155 8.18 6.65 -10.79
C HIS A 155 7.55 8.04 -10.86
N PHE A 156 6.35 8.21 -10.25
CA PHE A 156 5.63 9.48 -10.21
C PHE A 156 6.49 10.59 -9.57
N VAL A 157 7.02 10.31 -8.39
CA VAL A 157 7.89 11.25 -7.65
C VAL A 157 9.13 11.62 -8.46
N LYS A 158 9.77 10.63 -9.12
CA LYS A 158 10.95 10.86 -9.95
C LYS A 158 10.62 11.68 -11.21
N LYS A 159 9.55 11.31 -11.93
CA LYS A 159 9.13 11.98 -13.18
C LYS A 159 8.77 13.45 -12.95
N ASN A 160 8.16 13.77 -11.82
CA ASN A 160 7.73 15.13 -11.47
C ASN A 160 8.78 15.90 -10.65
N HIS A 161 10.03 15.39 -10.56
CA HIS A 161 11.14 16.04 -9.83
C HIS A 161 10.79 16.40 -8.37
N ILE A 162 9.91 15.63 -7.73
CA ILE A 162 9.50 15.85 -6.34
C ILE A 162 10.67 15.47 -5.42
N LYS A 163 11.07 16.37 -4.52
CA LYS A 163 12.23 16.19 -3.63
C LYS A 163 12.03 15.11 -2.55
N THR A 164 10.80 14.63 -2.34
CA THR A 164 10.46 13.59 -1.36
C THR A 164 11.03 12.22 -1.77
N LYS A 165 11.79 11.56 -0.90
CA LYS A 165 12.29 10.20 -1.13
C LYS A 165 11.23 9.15 -0.76
N VAL A 166 10.91 8.25 -1.69
CA VAL A 166 10.02 7.11 -1.44
C VAL A 166 10.81 5.96 -0.81
N VAL A 167 10.38 5.49 0.35
CA VAL A 167 11.02 4.40 1.10
C VAL A 167 10.13 3.16 1.10
N GLY A 168 10.52 2.12 0.37
CA GLY A 168 9.83 0.84 0.34
C GLY A 168 10.14 -0.02 1.56
N CYS A 169 9.14 -0.36 2.38
CA CYS A 169 9.30 -1.14 3.61
C CYS A 169 8.92 -2.62 3.42
N LYS A 170 9.63 -3.52 4.11
CA LYS A 170 9.42 -4.97 4.04
C LYS A 170 7.97 -5.33 4.41
N THR A 171 7.41 -6.33 3.71
CA THR A 171 6.09 -6.88 4.05
C THR A 171 6.18 -7.65 5.36
N ILE A 172 5.38 -7.27 6.34
CA ILE A 172 5.23 -7.99 7.61
C ILE A 172 4.14 -9.05 7.44
N ARG A 173 4.42 -10.23 8.01
CA ARG A 173 3.53 -11.40 7.90
C ARG A 173 3.20 -11.95 9.27
N GLU A 174 2.05 -12.60 9.36
CA GLU A 174 1.65 -13.42 10.50
C GLU A 174 2.54 -14.68 10.58
N LYS A 175 2.55 -15.36 11.73
CA LYS A 175 3.33 -16.61 11.92
C LYS A 175 3.02 -17.68 10.85
N ASN A 176 1.79 -17.71 10.36
CA ASN A 176 1.33 -18.61 9.31
C ASN A 176 1.77 -18.19 7.89
N GLY A 177 2.44 -17.04 7.72
CA GLY A 177 2.94 -16.50 6.45
C GLY A 177 1.99 -15.54 5.74
N MET A 178 0.73 -15.41 6.18
CA MET A 178 -0.21 -14.46 5.60
C MET A 178 0.27 -13.00 5.82
N ALA A 179 0.24 -12.17 4.79
CA ALA A 179 0.59 -10.75 4.93
C ALA A 179 -0.47 -10.01 5.76
N TYR A 180 -0.03 -9.15 6.69
CA TYR A 180 -0.95 -8.27 7.39
C TYR A 180 -1.69 -7.35 6.42
N SER A 181 -3.00 -7.25 6.59
CA SER A 181 -3.90 -6.38 5.83
C SER A 181 -5.09 -5.99 6.68
N SER A 182 -5.57 -4.75 6.53
CA SER A 182 -6.81 -4.30 7.16
C SER A 182 -8.02 -5.19 6.76
N ARG A 183 -8.00 -5.75 5.55
CA ARG A 183 -9.04 -6.67 5.07
C ARG A 183 -9.00 -8.06 5.71
N ASN A 184 -7.93 -8.42 6.44
CA ASN A 184 -7.87 -9.73 7.13
C ASN A 184 -8.95 -9.86 8.23
N THR A 185 -9.47 -8.76 8.74
CA THR A 185 -10.60 -8.76 9.69
C THR A 185 -11.92 -9.19 9.06
N LEU A 186 -12.02 -9.17 7.73
CA LEU A 186 -13.19 -9.61 6.97
C LEU A 186 -13.15 -11.09 6.60
N LEU A 187 -12.04 -11.77 6.89
CA LEU A 187 -11.84 -13.19 6.57
C LEU A 187 -12.25 -14.08 7.74
N SER A 188 -12.94 -15.18 7.44
CA SER A 188 -13.18 -16.25 8.40
C SER A 188 -11.87 -16.97 8.78
N HIS A 189 -11.94 -17.85 9.79
CA HIS A 189 -10.81 -18.69 10.18
C HIS A 189 -10.31 -19.56 9.03
N ASP A 190 -11.21 -20.26 8.34
CA ASP A 190 -10.88 -21.11 7.20
C ASP A 190 -10.28 -20.35 6.03
N GLU A 191 -10.81 -19.15 5.73
CA GLU A 191 -10.26 -18.27 4.70
C GLU A 191 -8.83 -17.83 5.02
N LYS A 192 -8.50 -17.57 6.28
CA LYS A 192 -7.12 -17.28 6.72
C LYS A 192 -6.20 -18.51 6.56
N ILE A 193 -6.71 -19.72 6.85
CA ILE A 193 -5.97 -20.97 6.59
C ILE A 193 -5.68 -21.13 5.10
N ILE A 194 -6.67 -20.91 4.23
CA ILE A 194 -6.50 -20.97 2.78
C ILE A 194 -5.46 -19.95 2.31
N ALA A 195 -5.54 -18.70 2.77
CA ALA A 195 -4.56 -17.65 2.44
C ALA A 195 -3.13 -18.04 2.83
N SER A 196 -2.97 -18.65 4.01
CA SER A 196 -1.69 -19.18 4.49
C SER A 196 -1.16 -20.30 3.58
N LYS A 197 -2.00 -21.29 3.23
CA LYS A 197 -1.65 -22.40 2.33
C LYS A 197 -1.20 -21.89 0.96
N ILE A 198 -1.89 -20.87 0.42
CA ILE A 198 -1.51 -20.24 -0.87
C ILE A 198 -0.12 -19.60 -0.76
N TYR A 199 0.15 -18.85 0.30
CA TYR A 199 1.47 -18.24 0.49
C TYR A 199 2.58 -19.32 0.56
N LYS A 200 2.41 -20.36 1.36
CA LYS A 200 3.36 -21.48 1.47
C LYS A 200 3.58 -22.18 0.13
N LEU A 201 2.49 -22.42 -0.62
CA LEU A 201 2.55 -22.99 -1.97
C LEU A 201 3.42 -22.15 -2.92
N LEU A 202 3.22 -20.83 -2.92
CA LEU A 202 3.98 -19.91 -3.77
C LEU A 202 5.45 -19.83 -3.36
N VAL A 203 5.75 -19.78 -2.06
CA VAL A 203 7.14 -19.79 -1.57
C VAL A 203 7.87 -21.07 -1.95
N LYS A 204 7.24 -22.25 -1.70
CA LYS A 204 7.80 -23.57 -2.05
C LYS A 204 8.11 -23.69 -3.54
N ASN A 205 7.27 -23.10 -4.40
CA ASN A 205 7.42 -23.25 -5.86
C ASN A 205 8.12 -22.05 -6.54
N LYS A 206 8.57 -21.03 -5.79
CA LYS A 206 9.14 -19.81 -6.38
C LYS A 206 10.31 -20.09 -7.33
N LYS A 207 11.30 -20.89 -6.91
CA LYS A 207 12.46 -21.25 -7.75
C LYS A 207 12.02 -21.98 -9.02
N LYS A 208 11.17 -23.00 -8.89
CA LYS A 208 10.63 -23.80 -10.01
C LYS A 208 9.82 -22.96 -11.01
N LEU A 209 9.10 -21.94 -10.53
CA LEU A 209 8.37 -21.00 -11.37
C LEU A 209 9.31 -20.06 -12.14
N ILE A 210 10.37 -19.57 -11.51
CA ILE A 210 11.36 -18.68 -12.16
C ILE A 210 12.14 -19.44 -13.23
N SER A 211 12.54 -20.69 -12.97
CA SER A 211 13.22 -21.57 -13.92
C SER A 211 12.28 -22.20 -14.96
N LYS A 212 10.98 -21.87 -14.94
CA LYS A 212 9.94 -22.42 -15.82
C LYS A 212 9.73 -23.95 -15.71
N TYR A 213 10.29 -24.60 -14.70
CA TYR A 213 10.09 -26.04 -14.44
C TYR A 213 8.63 -26.36 -14.10
N ILE A 214 7.89 -25.41 -13.54
CA ILE A 214 6.43 -25.47 -13.31
C ILE A 214 5.77 -24.25 -13.92
N SER A 215 4.63 -24.43 -14.57
CA SER A 215 3.90 -23.33 -15.20
C SER A 215 3.01 -22.55 -14.21
N LEU A 216 2.68 -21.32 -14.57
CA LEU A 216 1.72 -20.50 -13.80
C LEU A 216 0.32 -21.15 -13.79
N ASN A 217 -0.07 -21.87 -14.85
CA ASN A 217 -1.35 -22.58 -14.91
C ASN A 217 -1.40 -23.76 -13.92
N GLN A 218 -0.32 -24.51 -13.77
CA GLN A 218 -0.24 -25.57 -12.77
C GLN A 218 -0.37 -25.00 -11.33
N ILE A 219 0.25 -23.87 -11.05
CA ILE A 219 0.09 -23.20 -9.75
C ILE A 219 -1.34 -22.68 -9.58
N LYS A 220 -1.93 -22.09 -10.63
CA LYS A 220 -3.32 -21.61 -10.60
C LYS A 220 -4.29 -22.74 -10.27
N ASN A 221 -4.12 -23.91 -10.89
CA ASN A 221 -4.93 -25.10 -10.61
C ASN A 221 -4.76 -25.59 -9.16
N LYS A 222 -3.52 -25.62 -8.64
CA LYS A 222 -3.27 -25.97 -7.23
C LYS A 222 -3.94 -24.99 -6.27
N ILE A 223 -3.96 -23.67 -6.58
CA ILE A 223 -4.64 -22.64 -5.78
C ILE A 223 -6.16 -22.84 -5.85
N SER A 224 -6.73 -23.15 -7.02
CA SER A 224 -8.17 -23.42 -7.17
C SER A 224 -8.61 -24.63 -6.34
N LYS A 225 -7.80 -25.68 -6.27
CA LYS A 225 -8.05 -26.87 -5.41
C LYS A 225 -8.04 -26.54 -3.91
N LEU A 226 -7.46 -25.42 -3.48
CA LEU A 226 -7.56 -24.92 -2.10
C LEU A 226 -8.88 -24.18 -1.80
N GLY A 227 -9.83 -24.13 -2.75
CA GLY A 227 -11.13 -23.48 -2.58
C GLY A 227 -11.19 -22.05 -3.11
N VAL A 228 -10.18 -21.58 -3.84
CA VAL A 228 -10.19 -20.24 -4.47
C VAL A 228 -10.96 -20.28 -5.78
N LYS A 229 -12.14 -19.68 -5.82
CA LYS A 229 -13.01 -19.65 -7.02
C LYS A 229 -12.58 -18.60 -8.05
N LYS A 230 -11.92 -17.51 -7.62
CA LYS A 230 -11.54 -16.42 -8.52
C LYS A 230 -10.12 -15.93 -8.26
N ILE A 231 -9.30 -15.99 -9.30
CA ILE A 231 -7.95 -15.42 -9.35
C ILE A 231 -7.95 -14.36 -10.44
N ASP A 232 -7.72 -13.09 -10.07
CA ASP A 232 -7.61 -12.01 -11.06
C ASP A 232 -6.35 -12.20 -11.90
N TYR A 233 -5.22 -12.45 -11.24
CA TYR A 233 -3.96 -12.73 -11.92
C TYR A 233 -2.98 -13.47 -11.00
N ILE A 234 -2.05 -14.17 -11.63
CA ILE A 234 -0.79 -14.62 -11.06
C ILE A 234 0.30 -14.41 -12.11
N ASN A 235 1.33 -13.65 -11.77
CA ASN A 235 2.41 -13.30 -12.69
C ASN A 235 3.76 -13.29 -11.97
N ILE A 236 4.83 -13.57 -12.73
CA ILE A 236 6.21 -13.41 -12.29
C ILE A 236 6.80 -12.25 -13.08
N LEU A 237 7.28 -11.23 -12.39
CA LEU A 237 7.89 -10.09 -13.04
C LEU A 237 9.22 -9.76 -12.36
N ASP A 238 10.20 -9.37 -13.18
CA ASP A 238 11.40 -8.71 -12.69
C ASP A 238 11.06 -7.26 -12.33
N ILE A 239 11.11 -6.94 -11.05
CA ILE A 239 10.74 -5.60 -10.57
C ILE A 239 11.72 -4.51 -11.03
N ASN A 240 12.94 -4.85 -11.43
CA ASN A 240 13.89 -3.88 -11.97
C ASN A 240 13.54 -3.46 -13.40
N LYS A 241 12.85 -4.33 -14.15
CA LYS A 241 12.41 -4.06 -15.54
C LYS A 241 11.04 -3.35 -15.62
N LEU A 242 10.35 -3.18 -14.50
CA LEU A 242 9.03 -2.56 -14.50
C LEU A 242 9.10 -1.06 -14.75
N ILE A 243 10.16 -0.42 -14.29
CA ILE A 243 10.39 1.02 -14.35
C ILE A 243 11.88 1.27 -14.60
N LYS A 244 12.22 2.01 -15.66
CA LYS A 244 13.60 2.43 -15.96
C LYS A 244 14.15 3.43 -14.93
N PRO A 245 15.46 3.45 -14.66
CA PRO A 245 16.50 2.61 -15.25
C PRO A 245 16.51 1.19 -14.64
N TYR A 246 16.89 0.21 -15.46
CA TYR A 246 17.03 -1.18 -15.02
C TYR A 246 18.35 -1.39 -14.28
N GLN A 247 18.30 -2.22 -13.23
CA GLN A 247 19.51 -2.76 -12.59
C GLN A 247 19.89 -4.08 -13.26
N LYS A 248 21.21 -4.40 -13.30
CA LYS A 248 21.71 -5.64 -13.93
C LYS A 248 21.18 -6.93 -13.28
N ASN A 249 20.98 -6.92 -11.96
CA ASN A 249 20.54 -8.11 -11.22
C ASN A 249 19.05 -8.34 -11.35
N ASN A 250 18.65 -9.52 -11.79
CA ASN A 250 17.26 -9.95 -11.88
C ASN A 250 16.62 -10.08 -10.47
N ASN A 251 15.53 -9.40 -10.24
CA ASN A 251 14.79 -9.43 -8.98
C ASN A 251 13.34 -9.84 -9.20
N TYR A 252 13.13 -11.14 -9.42
CA TYR A 252 11.81 -11.68 -9.69
C TYR A 252 10.92 -11.71 -8.45
N LYS A 253 9.67 -11.27 -8.62
CA LYS A 253 8.58 -11.36 -7.64
C LYS A 253 7.38 -12.04 -8.27
N ILE A 254 6.68 -12.84 -7.46
CA ILE A 254 5.37 -13.37 -7.79
C ILE A 254 4.33 -12.35 -7.35
N PHE A 255 3.49 -11.95 -8.29
CA PHE A 255 2.33 -11.07 -8.06
C PHE A 255 1.07 -11.89 -8.20
N ILE A 256 0.20 -11.83 -7.21
CA ILE A 256 -1.08 -12.54 -7.22
C ILE A 256 -2.18 -11.66 -6.62
N ALA A 257 -3.37 -11.74 -7.21
CA ALA A 257 -4.59 -11.28 -6.59
C ALA A 257 -5.70 -12.31 -6.80
N TYR A 258 -6.36 -12.66 -5.73
CA TYR A 258 -7.45 -13.66 -5.71
C TYR A 258 -8.53 -13.23 -4.72
N TYR A 259 -9.66 -13.94 -4.78
CA TYR A 259 -10.77 -13.70 -3.88
C TYR A 259 -10.97 -14.89 -2.95
N LEU A 260 -11.16 -14.60 -1.66
CA LEU A 260 -11.75 -15.51 -0.70
C LEU A 260 -13.18 -15.01 -0.46
N ARG A 261 -14.17 -15.78 -0.95
CA ARG A 261 -15.56 -15.31 -1.10
C ARG A 261 -15.63 -13.94 -1.77
N SER A 262 -16.08 -12.90 -1.04
CA SER A 262 -16.20 -11.54 -1.55
C SER A 262 -14.98 -10.64 -1.28
N THR A 263 -14.02 -11.11 -0.46
CA THR A 263 -12.82 -10.35 -0.07
C THR A 263 -11.68 -10.62 -1.05
N ARG A 264 -11.15 -9.54 -1.61
CA ARG A 264 -10.01 -9.58 -2.54
C ARG A 264 -8.69 -9.44 -1.80
#